data_390800ce4d1bd7a082ad8507358f2e2b
#
_entry.id   390800ce4d1bd7a082ad8507358f2e2b
#
_cell.length_a   1.000
_cell.length_b   1.000
_cell.length_c   1.000
_cell.angle_alpha   90.00
_cell.angle_beta   90.00
_cell.angle_gamma   90.00
#
_symmetry.space_group_name_H-M   'P 1'
#
loop_
_entity.id
_entity.type
_entity.pdbx_description
1 polymer ?
#
loop_
_entity_poly.entity_id
_entity_poly.type
_entity_poly.pdbx_seq_one_letter_code
_entity_poly.pdbx_strand_id
1 'polypeptide(L)'
;NHNKRSIPQPSISEEEALKQVNQNLKIQDKHMGIIKNDMGEEILAYVFLGTLNDDTYKIFINAEDGSEEKVEKLKKAEMKYS
;
A
#
# COMPACT_ATOMS: atom_id res chain seq x y z
N ASN A 1 2.19 32.54 5.68
CA ASN A 1 1.98 32.22 5.66
C ASN A 1 1.64 31.52 5.69
N HIS A 2 1.56 31.25 5.78
CA HIS A 2 1.12 30.74 5.79
C HIS A 2 0.82 29.67 5.98
N ASN A 3 0.30 29.21 6.09
CA ASN A 3 0.05 28.29 6.41
C ASN A 3 -0.08 27.29 5.60
N LYS A 4 0.30 26.90 5.22
CA LYS A 4 0.22 26.11 4.39
C LYS A 4 0.15 24.85 4.87
N ARG A 5 -0.65 24.05 4.57
CA ARG A 5 -0.69 22.85 4.99
C ARG A 5 0.37 22.09 4.43
N SER A 6 1.06 21.37 5.10
CA SER A 6 2.11 20.67 4.56
C SER A 6 1.63 19.43 3.91
N ILE A 7 2.14 19.11 2.79
CA ILE A 7 1.81 17.91 2.11
C ILE A 7 2.65 16.80 2.69
N PRO A 8 2.07 15.67 3.05
CA PRO A 8 2.86 14.60 3.62
C PRO A 8 3.89 14.12 2.63
N GLN A 9 5.07 13.86 3.10
CA GLN A 9 6.15 13.40 2.25
C GLN A 9 6.64 12.07 2.76
N PRO A 10 7.03 11.19 1.87
CA PRO A 10 7.52 9.89 2.31
C PRO A 10 8.88 10.02 2.95
N SER A 11 9.12 9.29 4.00
CA SER A 11 10.41 9.25 4.64
C SER A 11 11.25 8.12 4.09
N ILE A 12 10.63 7.12 3.47
CA ILE A 12 11.37 6.04 2.85
C ILE A 12 11.03 6.02 1.38
N SER A 13 11.89 5.44 0.59
CA SER A 13 11.65 5.37 -0.84
C SER A 13 10.72 4.23 -1.18
N GLU A 14 10.23 4.24 -2.40
CA GLU A 14 9.38 3.18 -2.85
C GLU A 14 10.15 1.87 -2.83
N GLU A 15 11.41 1.90 -3.14
CA GLU A 15 12.21 0.69 -3.13
C GLU A 15 12.35 0.14 -1.73
N GLU A 16 12.48 1.00 -0.77
CA GLU A 16 12.58 0.54 0.60
C GLU A 16 11.26 -0.03 1.06
N ALA A 17 10.16 0.57 0.66
CA ALA A 17 8.86 0.06 1.01
C ALA A 17 8.66 -1.31 0.36
N LEU A 18 9.12 -1.47 -0.86
CA LEU A 18 8.96 -2.72 -1.55
C LEU A 18 9.71 -3.84 -0.85
N LYS A 19 10.80 -3.54 -0.19
CA LYS A 19 11.53 -4.56 0.53
C LYS A 19 10.75 -5.12 1.69
N GLN A 20 9.74 -4.39 2.16
CA GLN A 20 8.91 -4.87 3.25
C GLN A 20 7.83 -5.80 2.74
N VAL A 21 7.62 -5.86 1.44
CA VAL A 21 6.59 -6.68 0.87
C VAL A 21 7.14 -8.08 0.63
N ASN A 22 6.28 -9.09 0.73
CA ASN A 22 6.69 -10.45 0.50
C ASN A 22 7.34 -10.57 -0.87
N GLN A 23 8.56 -11.05 -0.91
CA GLN A 23 9.28 -11.10 -2.14
C GLN A 23 8.77 -12.14 -3.10
N ASN A 24 7.92 -13.03 -2.67
CA ASN A 24 7.34 -14.00 -3.57
C ASN A 24 6.17 -13.41 -4.35
N LEU A 25 5.75 -12.21 -3.98
CA LEU A 25 4.67 -11.57 -4.71
C LEU A 25 5.19 -10.97 -6.00
N LYS A 26 4.41 -11.12 -7.07
CA LYS A 26 4.77 -10.52 -8.30
C LYS A 26 4.07 -9.23 -8.35
N ILE A 27 4.77 -8.13 -8.26
CA ILE A 27 4.17 -6.80 -8.19
C ILE A 27 3.64 -6.40 -9.55
N GLN A 28 2.34 -6.08 -9.59
CA GLN A 28 1.70 -5.72 -10.83
C GLN A 28 1.53 -4.22 -10.93
N ASP A 29 1.38 -3.55 -9.81
CA ASP A 29 1.16 -2.13 -9.84
C ASP A 29 1.63 -1.55 -8.51
N LYS A 30 1.96 -0.28 -8.51
CA LYS A 30 2.39 0.38 -7.31
C LYS A 30 2.06 1.85 -7.41
N HIS A 31 1.63 2.44 -6.33
CA HIS A 31 1.33 3.86 -6.31
C HIS A 31 1.35 4.31 -4.85
N MET A 32 1.14 5.58 -4.65
CA MET A 32 1.16 6.15 -3.33
C MET A 32 -0.17 6.80 -3.07
N GLY A 33 -0.64 6.75 -1.88
CA GLY A 33 -1.92 7.34 -1.54
C GLY A 33 -2.05 7.59 -0.06
N ILE A 34 -3.13 8.23 0.30
CA ILE A 34 -3.43 8.51 1.69
C ILE A 34 -4.45 7.50 2.14
N ILE A 35 -4.18 6.84 3.26
CA ILE A 35 -5.12 5.86 3.80
C ILE A 35 -5.37 6.21 5.25
N LYS A 36 -6.38 5.61 5.84
CA LYS A 36 -6.65 5.80 7.24
C LYS A 36 -6.20 4.57 8.00
N ASN A 37 -5.50 4.78 9.08
CA ASN A 37 -5.06 3.66 9.90
C ASN A 37 -6.17 3.31 10.88
N ASP A 38 -5.92 2.37 11.78
CA ASP A 38 -6.92 1.92 12.72
C ASP A 38 -7.39 3.00 13.66
N MET A 39 -6.59 4.00 13.86
CA MET A 39 -6.98 5.07 14.73
C MET A 39 -7.70 6.18 14.00
N GLY A 40 -7.95 6.02 12.73
CA GLY A 40 -8.63 7.03 11.94
C GLY A 40 -7.74 8.15 11.47
N GLU A 41 -6.44 8.01 11.63
CA GLU A 41 -5.51 9.03 11.19
C GLU A 41 -5.14 8.82 9.75
N GLU A 42 -5.01 9.87 9.01
CA GLU A 42 -4.61 9.77 7.61
C GLU A 42 -3.11 9.67 7.53
N ILE A 43 -2.63 8.68 6.84
CA ILE A 43 -1.20 8.50 6.68
C ILE A 43 -0.89 8.28 5.22
N LEU A 44 0.32 8.61 4.84
CA LEU A 44 0.77 8.41 3.48
C LEU A 44 1.30 6.99 3.41
N ALA A 45 0.92 6.26 2.39
CA ALA A 45 1.33 4.87 2.25
C ALA A 45 1.64 4.54 0.81
N TYR A 46 2.58 3.61 0.63
CA TYR A 46 2.84 3.04 -0.66
C TYR A 46 1.89 1.85 -0.80
N VAL A 47 1.23 1.77 -1.92
CA VAL A 47 0.26 0.71 -2.16
C VAL A 47 0.79 -0.16 -3.28
N PHE A 48 0.97 -1.43 -2.99
CA PHE A 48 1.48 -2.38 -3.96
C PHE A 48 0.41 -3.43 -4.26
N LEU A 49 0.24 -3.70 -5.52
CA LEU A 49 -0.70 -4.72 -5.93
C LEU A 49 0.14 -5.86 -6.48
N GLY A 50 0.02 -7.02 -5.94
CA GLY A 50 0.83 -8.15 -6.36
C GLY A 50 0.05 -9.44 -6.33
N THR A 51 0.57 -10.44 -7.03
CA THR A 51 -0.07 -11.74 -7.10
C THR A 51 0.85 -12.80 -6.53
N LEU A 52 0.25 -13.81 -5.93
CA LEU A 52 0.98 -14.93 -5.40
C LEU A 52 0.07 -16.13 -5.45
N ASN A 53 0.46 -17.18 -6.15
CA ASN A 53 -0.34 -18.39 -6.26
C ASN A 53 -1.75 -18.09 -6.74
N ASP A 54 -1.86 -17.28 -7.75
CA ASP A 54 -3.15 -16.93 -8.35
C ASP A 54 -4.02 -16.03 -7.49
N ASP A 55 -3.56 -15.63 -6.35
CA ASP A 55 -4.29 -14.69 -5.53
C ASP A 55 -3.69 -13.31 -5.68
N THR A 56 -4.52 -12.31 -5.61
CA THR A 56 -4.07 -10.93 -5.71
C THR A 56 -4.15 -10.28 -4.34
N TYR A 57 -3.10 -9.57 -4.00
CA TYR A 57 -3.04 -8.90 -2.70
C TYR A 57 -2.73 -7.43 -2.88
N LYS A 58 -3.29 -6.64 -2.01
CA LYS A 58 -3.03 -5.20 -1.99
C LYS A 58 -2.36 -4.91 -0.66
N ILE A 59 -1.16 -4.44 -0.69
CA ILE A 59 -0.36 -4.22 0.51
C ILE A 59 -0.12 -2.74 0.71
N PHE A 60 -0.36 -2.27 1.92
CA PHE A 60 -0.18 -0.86 2.24
C PHE A 60 0.99 -0.72 3.19
N ILE A 61 2.02 -0.01 2.77
CA ILE A 61 3.22 0.18 3.57
C ILE A 61 3.31 1.64 3.99
N ASN A 62 3.44 1.88 5.26
CA ASN A 62 3.55 3.24 5.77
C ASN A 62 4.78 3.91 5.15
N ALA A 63 4.58 5.04 4.51
CA ALA A 63 5.68 5.71 3.82
C ALA A 63 6.60 6.42 4.78
N GLU A 64 6.26 6.45 6.03
CA GLU A 64 7.09 7.10 7.00
C GLU A 64 8.07 6.15 7.66
N ASP A 65 7.64 4.99 8.03
CA ASP A 65 8.52 4.06 8.72
C ASP A 65 8.62 2.69 8.06
N GLY A 66 7.90 2.47 6.98
CA GLY A 66 8.00 1.20 6.29
C GLY A 66 7.18 0.07 6.90
N SER A 67 6.34 0.37 7.87
CA SER A 67 5.58 -0.71 8.49
C SER A 67 4.42 -1.11 7.60
N GLU A 68 4.05 -2.38 7.69
CA GLU A 68 2.96 -2.88 6.89
C GLU A 68 1.67 -2.54 7.61
N GLU A 69 0.91 -1.65 7.06
CA GLU A 69 -0.31 -1.20 7.71
C GLU A 69 -1.49 -2.10 7.45
N LYS A 70 -1.56 -2.69 6.28
CA LYS A 70 -2.69 -3.46 5.93
C LYS A 70 -2.39 -4.35 4.75
N VAL A 71 -2.97 -5.52 4.70
CA VAL A 71 -2.86 -6.41 3.55
C VAL A 71 -4.27 -6.88 3.24
N GLU A 72 -4.70 -6.67 2.02
CA GLU A 72 -6.02 -7.11 1.60
C GLU A 72 -5.87 -8.15 0.52
N LYS A 73 -6.54 -9.28 0.70
CA LYS A 73 -6.53 -10.29 -0.32
C LYS A 73 -7.76 -10.08 -1.19
N LEU A 74 -7.53 -9.87 -2.45
CA LEU A 74 -8.63 -9.59 -3.36
C LEU A 74 -9.10 -10.90 -3.99
N LYS A 75 -10.42 -11.09 -4.01
CA LYS A 75 -10.91 -12.29 -4.56
C LYS A 75 -10.83 -12.25 -6.04
N LYS A 76 -10.52 -13.33 -6.68
CA LYS A 76 -10.38 -13.27 -8.00
C LYS A 76 -11.65 -13.41 -8.62
N ALA A 77 -11.98 -12.76 -9.35
CA ALA A 77 -13.11 -12.78 -10.07
C ALA A 77 -14.17 -13.44 -9.66
N GLU A 78 -14.71 -13.19 -8.96
CA GLU A 78 -15.74 -13.68 -8.62
C GLU A 78 -16.71 -13.37 -9.49
N MET A 79 -16.63 -13.00 -10.36
CA MET A 79 -17.52 -12.62 -11.20
C MET A 79 -18.24 -13.47 -11.62
N LYS A 80 -18.83 -13.80 -11.48
CA LYS A 80 -19.56 -14.47 -11.78
C LYS A 80 -20.45 -14.38 -12.39
N TYR A 81 -20.71 -14.19 -12.87
CA TYR A 81 -21.48 -14.15 -13.39
C TYR A 81 -21.92 -14.66 -13.63
N SER A 82 -22.07 -14.81 -13.58
CA SER A 82 -22.37 -15.13 -13.82
C SER A 82 -22.64 -15.31 -14.15
#